data_3fcdc108e9f4f18f92f3a45181c03b87
#
_entry.id   3fcdc108e9f4f18f92f3a45181c03b87
#
_cell.length_a   1.000
_cell.length_b   1.000
_cell.length_c   1.000
_cell.angle_alpha   90.00
_cell.angle_beta   90.00
_cell.angle_gamma   90.00
#
_symmetry.space_group_name_H-M   'P 1'
#
loop_
_entity.id
_entity.type
_entity.pdbx_description
1 polymer ?
#
loop_
_entity_poly.entity_id
_entity_poly.type
_entity_poly.pdbx_seq_one_letter_code
_entity_poly.pdbx_strand_id
1 'polypeptide(L)'
;MQPTPNPNAIKFVIDRLVWEQPLSFFDAEAAQSYPLASKLFTIPGVCGLLFLGDFITVSKQPEAEWASIKRNVRRILAGQG
;
A
#
# COMPACT_ATOMS: atom_id res chain seq x y z
N MET A 1 -2.49 -4.12 11.00
CA MET A 1 -3.06 -4.66 9.76
C MET A 1 -4.48 -5.12 10.00
N GLN A 2 -5.40 -4.63 9.21
CA GLN A 2 -6.82 -4.92 9.40
C GLN A 2 -7.44 -5.41 8.08
N PRO A 3 -8.20 -6.49 8.10
CA PRO A 3 -8.90 -6.94 6.91
C PRO A 3 -10.00 -5.96 6.52
N THR A 4 -10.25 -5.88 5.23
CA THR A 4 -11.36 -5.09 4.68
C THR A 4 -12.41 -6.05 4.14
N PRO A 5 -13.62 -5.55 3.78
CA PRO A 5 -14.63 -6.41 3.14
C PRO A 5 -14.13 -7.03 1.83
N ASN A 6 -13.19 -6.39 1.16
CA ASN A 6 -12.61 -6.91 -0.07
C ASN A 6 -11.41 -7.79 0.27
N PRO A 7 -11.42 -9.11 -0.05
CA PRO A 7 -10.31 -10.01 0.28
C PRO A 7 -9.01 -9.63 -0.44
N ASN A 8 -9.08 -8.79 -1.47
CA ASN A 8 -7.91 -8.36 -2.22
C ASN A 8 -7.39 -7.00 -1.74
N ALA A 9 -7.86 -6.51 -0.59
CA ALA A 9 -7.39 -5.25 -0.03
C ALA A 9 -7.17 -5.42 1.47
N ILE A 10 -6.06 -4.85 1.97
CA ILE A 10 -5.74 -4.87 3.40
C ILE A 10 -5.28 -3.48 3.81
N LYS A 11 -5.72 -3.07 4.99
CA LYS A 11 -5.37 -1.80 5.58
C LYS A 11 -4.17 -1.96 6.50
N PHE A 12 -3.13 -1.15 6.27
CA PHE A 12 -1.93 -1.13 7.10
C PHE A 12 -1.91 0.19 7.87
N VAL A 13 -1.96 0.12 9.19
CA VAL A 13 -1.91 1.32 10.03
C VAL A 13 -0.46 1.75 10.22
N ILE A 14 -0.21 3.06 10.06
CA ILE A 14 1.14 3.63 10.13
C ILE A 14 1.13 4.78 11.13
N ASP A 15 1.82 4.60 12.25
CA ASP A 15 1.79 5.57 13.34
C ASP A 15 2.55 6.87 13.06
N ARG A 16 3.43 6.86 12.07
CA ARG A 16 4.36 7.96 11.83
C ARG A 16 3.90 8.95 10.79
N LEU A 17 2.95 8.55 9.94
CA LEU A 17 2.52 9.35 8.81
C LEU A 17 1.02 9.55 8.88
N VAL A 18 0.60 10.77 8.55
CA VAL A 18 -0.82 11.10 8.50
C VAL A 18 -1.10 11.82 7.20
N TRP A 19 -2.11 11.37 6.49
CA TRP A 19 -2.56 12.01 5.25
C TRP A 19 -3.90 12.68 5.53
N GLU A 20 -3.92 14.01 5.42
CA GLU A 20 -5.14 14.77 5.68
C GLU A 20 -6.17 14.63 4.57
N GLN A 21 -5.70 14.30 3.36
CA GLN A 21 -6.56 14.11 2.21
C GLN A 21 -6.26 12.76 1.58
N PRO A 22 -7.27 12.09 1.02
CA PRO A 22 -7.05 10.80 0.40
C PRO A 22 -6.17 10.93 -0.85
N LEU A 23 -5.18 10.03 -0.94
CA LEU A 23 -4.32 9.91 -2.12
C LEU A 23 -4.47 8.49 -2.63
N SER A 24 -4.95 8.34 -3.85
CA SER A 24 -5.14 7.01 -4.43
C SER A 24 -4.34 6.86 -5.71
N PHE A 25 -3.77 5.67 -5.88
CA PHE A 25 -2.95 5.33 -7.04
C PHE A 25 -3.39 3.97 -7.53
N PHE A 26 -3.65 3.85 -8.82
CA PHE A 26 -4.13 2.60 -9.42
C PHE A 26 -3.17 2.02 -10.45
N ASP A 27 -2.03 2.68 -10.66
CA ASP A 27 -0.97 2.16 -11.52
C ASP A 27 0.38 2.78 -11.12
N ALA A 28 1.46 2.13 -11.58
CA ALA A 28 2.79 2.56 -11.21
C ALA A 28 3.15 3.93 -11.82
N GLU A 29 2.60 4.23 -12.98
CA GLU A 29 2.86 5.50 -13.64
C GLU A 29 2.30 6.66 -12.81
N ALA A 30 1.07 6.53 -12.32
CA ALA A 30 0.47 7.55 -11.47
C ALA A 30 1.25 7.70 -10.16
N ALA A 31 1.85 6.62 -9.67
CA ALA A 31 2.58 6.62 -8.41
C ALA A 31 3.99 7.20 -8.53
N GLN A 32 4.49 7.45 -9.72
CA GLN A 32 5.87 7.94 -9.91
C GLN A 32 6.14 9.26 -9.21
N SER A 33 5.11 10.10 -9.07
CA SER A 33 5.24 11.40 -8.44
C SER A 33 5.28 11.33 -6.91
N TYR A 34 5.02 10.15 -6.33
CA TYR A 34 4.99 9.98 -4.89
C TYR A 34 5.92 8.83 -4.50
N PRO A 35 7.10 9.13 -3.91
CA PRO A 35 8.14 8.10 -3.70
C PRO A 35 7.67 6.86 -2.95
N LEU A 36 6.87 7.02 -1.89
CA LEU A 36 6.39 5.87 -1.13
C LEU A 36 5.48 4.99 -1.98
N ALA A 37 4.56 5.60 -2.72
CA ALA A 37 3.67 4.85 -3.60
C ALA A 37 4.45 4.15 -4.71
N SER A 38 5.45 4.82 -5.27
CA SER A 38 6.30 4.22 -6.30
C SER A 38 6.99 2.97 -5.77
N LYS A 39 7.53 3.03 -4.55
CA LYS A 39 8.19 1.87 -3.94
C LYS A 39 7.21 0.72 -3.71
N LEU A 40 6.00 1.04 -3.23
CA LEU A 40 5.00 0.01 -2.98
C LEU A 40 4.54 -0.67 -4.27
N PHE A 41 4.50 0.07 -5.37
CA PHE A 41 4.13 -0.52 -6.66
C PHE A 41 5.23 -1.42 -7.25
N THR A 42 6.44 -1.41 -6.69
CA THR A 42 7.46 -2.37 -7.12
C THR A 42 7.16 -3.78 -6.61
N ILE A 43 6.25 -3.91 -5.66
CA ILE A 43 5.88 -5.21 -5.11
C ILE A 43 5.01 -5.95 -6.12
N PRO A 44 5.41 -7.16 -6.55
CA PRO A 44 4.60 -7.93 -7.49
C PRO A 44 3.21 -8.20 -6.92
N GLY A 45 2.19 -7.95 -7.73
CA GLY A 45 0.82 -8.22 -7.34
C GLY A 45 0.07 -7.02 -6.78
N VAL A 46 0.74 -5.94 -6.42
CA VAL A 46 0.07 -4.72 -5.96
C VAL A 46 -0.54 -4.01 -7.17
N CYS A 47 -1.83 -3.71 -7.09
CA CYS A 47 -2.54 -3.06 -8.19
C CYS A 47 -3.21 -1.76 -7.79
N GLY A 48 -3.22 -1.40 -6.51
CA GLY A 48 -3.79 -0.15 -6.07
C GLY A 48 -3.34 0.23 -4.67
N LEU A 49 -3.31 1.53 -4.41
CA LEU A 49 -2.94 2.07 -3.10
C LEU A 49 -3.88 3.22 -2.75
N LEU A 50 -4.23 3.31 -1.46
CA LEU A 50 -4.98 4.44 -0.93
C LEU A 50 -4.32 4.89 0.38
N PHE A 51 -3.89 6.14 0.43
CA PHE A 51 -3.35 6.75 1.64
C PHE A 51 -4.39 7.68 2.23
N LEU A 52 -4.77 7.44 3.48
CA LEU A 52 -5.75 8.27 4.16
C LEU A 52 -5.56 8.14 5.68
N GLY A 53 -5.59 9.29 6.38
CA GLY A 53 -5.40 9.28 7.81
C GLY A 53 -4.05 8.69 8.20
N ASP A 54 -4.05 7.72 9.09
CA ASP A 54 -2.83 7.04 9.55
C ASP A 54 -2.67 5.65 8.94
N PHE A 55 -3.32 5.39 7.79
CA PHE A 55 -3.27 4.06 7.20
C PHE A 55 -3.06 4.11 5.69
N ILE A 56 -2.58 2.97 5.17
CA ILE A 56 -2.47 2.72 3.74
C ILE A 56 -3.29 1.47 3.45
N THR A 57 -4.21 1.56 2.48
CA THR A 57 -4.91 0.39 1.98
C THR A 57 -4.19 -0.09 0.73
N VAL A 58 -3.73 -1.34 0.77
CA VAL A 58 -3.04 -1.97 -0.35
C VAL A 58 -3.97 -2.95 -1.02
N SER A 59 -4.17 -2.80 -2.32
CA SER A 59 -4.98 -3.70 -3.13
C SER A 59 -4.07 -4.59 -3.97
N LYS A 60 -4.39 -5.86 -4.03
CA LYS A 60 -3.61 -6.84 -4.80
C LYS A 60 -4.45 -7.47 -5.90
N GLN A 61 -3.76 -8.06 -6.87
CA GLN A 61 -4.43 -8.88 -7.88
C GLN A 61 -4.86 -10.20 -7.24
N PRO A 62 -5.98 -10.78 -7.70
CA PRO A 62 -6.51 -12.00 -7.09
C PRO A 62 -5.53 -13.17 -7.02
N GLU A 63 -4.65 -13.30 -8.00
CA GLU A 63 -3.67 -14.38 -8.05
C GLU A 63 -2.43 -14.14 -7.20
N ALA A 64 -2.27 -12.95 -6.63
CA ALA A 64 -1.11 -12.62 -5.81
C ALA A 64 -1.30 -13.13 -4.37
N GLU A 65 -0.18 -13.37 -3.68
CA GLU A 65 -0.20 -13.89 -2.31
C GLU A 65 0.11 -12.79 -1.30
N TRP A 66 -0.75 -12.67 -0.29
CA TRP A 66 -0.55 -11.67 0.76
C TRP A 66 0.74 -11.87 1.56
N ALA A 67 1.16 -13.11 1.75
CA ALA A 67 2.37 -13.37 2.55
C ALA A 67 3.58 -12.61 2.01
N SER A 68 3.77 -12.65 0.69
CA SER A 68 4.87 -11.95 0.03
C SER A 68 4.67 -10.44 0.07
N ILE A 69 3.44 -9.99 -0.19
CA ILE A 69 3.13 -8.56 -0.23
C ILE A 69 3.31 -7.94 1.15
N LYS A 70 2.80 -8.58 2.20
CA LYS A 70 2.93 -8.08 3.56
C LYS A 70 4.39 -7.91 3.96
N ARG A 71 5.23 -8.88 3.64
CA ARG A 71 6.65 -8.83 3.93
C ARG A 71 7.31 -7.62 3.25
N ASN A 72 7.03 -7.44 1.99
CA ASN A 72 7.61 -6.35 1.21
C ASN A 72 7.09 -4.99 1.67
N VAL A 73 5.81 -4.88 1.99
CA VAL A 73 5.24 -3.63 2.51
C VAL A 73 5.93 -3.25 3.82
N ARG A 74 6.09 -4.20 4.74
CA ARG A 74 6.75 -3.92 6.01
C ARG A 74 8.19 -3.48 5.82
N ARG A 75 8.90 -4.10 4.89
CA ARG A 75 10.29 -3.73 4.61
C ARG A 75 10.38 -2.30 4.09
N ILE A 76 9.49 -1.94 3.17
CA ILE A 76 9.48 -0.60 2.60
C ILE A 76 9.11 0.43 3.65
N LEU A 77 8.10 0.17 4.46
CA LEU A 77 7.69 1.09 5.52
C LEU A 77 8.75 1.26 6.58
N ALA A 78 9.48 0.20 6.91
CA ALA A 78 10.58 0.29 7.86
C ALA A 78 11.68 1.20 7.35
N GLY A 79 11.90 1.23 6.03
CA GLY A 79 12.89 2.09 5.42
C GLY A 79 12.49 3.55 5.37
N GLN A 80 11.22 3.87 5.63
CA GLN A 80 10.74 5.25 5.64
C GLN A 80 10.94 5.93 6.99
N GLY A 81 11.28 5.16 7.99
CA GLY A 81 11.46 5.67 9.34
C GLY A 81 12.35 6.84 9.44
#